data_5426bf5fe316820b4213b2438a05d271
#
_entry.id   5426bf5fe316820b4213b2438a05d271
#
_cell.length_a   1.000
_cell.length_b   1.000
_cell.length_c   1.000
_cell.angle_alpha   90.00
_cell.angle_beta   90.00
_cell.angle_gamma   90.00
#
_symmetry.space_group_name_H-M   'P 1'
#
loop_
_entity.id
_entity.type
_entity.pdbx_description
1 polymer ?
#
loop_
_entity_poly.entity_id
_entity_poly.type
_entity_poly.pdbx_seq_one_letter_code
_entity_poly.pdbx_strand_id
1 'polypeptide(L)'
;MKSRLYAGVATLALISGGAMAQDLIIEPGAEGFNWDSFEAFAEAHDFSGETLTITGPWTGEDGRMVNNVMAYFEAATGATVEYSGSDSFEQDIVIAIQAGSAPNLAVFPQPGLAADMAARGALAPLGEETAEWMVENYAAGQSWVDLGSFPNPDGETEMFGFFYKVDVKSLVWYSPDNFFDMGYEIPESMEELLELSQQIVDDGGTPWCIGLGSGAATGWPATDWVEDIMLRLHEPEIYDQWITNELPFNSPEVVEAIETFGTFVRSEGWAAGGPEASATTDFRDSPAGLFQFPPDCYMHKQASFIPTFFPDGSEYGVDYDFFYFPSFDEKDLGDPVMGAGTQFAITNDSDAARGLIXFFKTPIAHEVWMAQSGFLTPLEGVNLDTFSSDAFRAMNEILLDATTFRFDASDVMPGEIGAGAFWTGMVDFTTQGDAQAVADAIQDRWDAMR
;
A
#
# COMPACT_ATOMS: atom_id res chain seq x y z
N MET A 1 59.64 -14.91 20.65
CA MET A 1 58.39 -15.67 20.60
C MET A 1 57.37 -14.80 19.88
N LYS A 2 57.05 -15.09 18.60
CA LYS A 2 56.09 -14.36 17.81
C LYS A 2 54.85 -15.25 17.69
N SER A 3 53.73 -14.86 18.31
CA SER A 3 52.49 -15.57 18.18
C SER A 3 51.84 -15.14 16.86
N ARG A 4 51.52 -16.10 16.02
CA ARG A 4 50.76 -15.88 14.78
C ARG A 4 49.26 -16.10 15.08
N LEU A 5 48.47 -15.05 14.95
CA LEU A 5 47.01 -15.18 14.93
C LEU A 5 46.63 -15.75 13.56
N TYR A 6 45.93 -16.86 13.55
CA TYR A 6 45.28 -17.38 12.35
C TYR A 6 43.87 -16.78 12.30
N ALA A 7 43.63 -15.96 11.31
CA ALA A 7 42.25 -15.55 10.96
C ALA A 7 41.66 -16.69 10.14
N GLY A 8 40.65 -17.32 10.67
CA GLY A 8 39.92 -18.35 9.96
C GLY A 8 38.99 -17.68 8.93
N VAL A 9 39.24 -17.93 7.67
CA VAL A 9 38.32 -17.57 6.60
C VAL A 9 37.31 -18.72 6.52
N ALA A 10 36.08 -18.46 6.94
CA ALA A 10 34.99 -19.40 6.72
C ALA A 10 34.63 -19.37 5.24
N THR A 11 34.89 -20.45 4.53
CA THR A 11 34.53 -20.60 3.13
C THR A 11 33.08 -21.08 3.08
N LEU A 12 32.19 -20.25 2.63
CA LEU A 12 30.82 -20.68 2.32
C LEU A 12 30.87 -21.71 1.19
N ALA A 13 30.42 -22.90 1.48
CA ALA A 13 30.25 -23.95 0.48
C ALA A 13 28.90 -23.74 -0.21
N LEU A 14 28.93 -23.19 -1.41
CA LEU A 14 27.77 -23.12 -2.27
C LEU A 14 27.39 -24.52 -2.73
N ILE A 15 26.26 -25.03 -2.26
CA ILE A 15 25.71 -26.30 -2.71
C ILE A 15 25.03 -26.03 -4.07
N SER A 16 25.60 -26.58 -5.12
CA SER A 16 25.07 -26.46 -6.48
C SER A 16 23.92 -27.46 -6.67
N GLY A 17 22.71 -27.00 -6.49
CA GLY A 17 21.51 -27.70 -6.95
C GLY A 17 20.91 -26.96 -8.15
N GLY A 18 20.77 -27.64 -9.26
CA GLY A 18 20.48 -27.04 -10.56
C GLY A 18 19.04 -26.58 -10.78
N ALA A 19 18.65 -25.53 -10.11
CA ALA A 19 17.59 -24.64 -10.59
C ALA A 19 18.29 -23.34 -10.96
N MET A 20 17.83 -22.65 -12.00
CA MET A 20 18.38 -21.34 -12.36
C MET A 20 18.12 -20.40 -11.18
N ALA A 21 19.13 -20.23 -10.35
CA ALA A 21 19.05 -19.31 -9.22
C ALA A 21 18.86 -17.90 -9.78
N GLN A 22 17.78 -17.26 -9.39
CA GLN A 22 17.57 -15.83 -9.69
C GLN A 22 18.71 -15.08 -8.99
N ASP A 23 19.35 -14.15 -9.70
CA ASP A 23 20.43 -13.37 -9.13
C ASP A 23 19.90 -12.52 -7.96
N LEU A 24 20.54 -12.63 -6.80
CA LEU A 24 20.18 -11.79 -5.66
C LEU A 24 20.59 -10.35 -5.91
N ILE A 25 19.70 -9.40 -5.70
CA ILE A 25 19.98 -7.98 -5.99
C ILE A 25 20.97 -7.35 -5.01
N ILE A 26 21.06 -7.89 -3.79
CA ILE A 26 22.06 -7.48 -2.77
C ILE A 26 22.96 -8.70 -2.56
N GLU A 27 24.25 -8.52 -2.80
CA GLU A 27 25.22 -9.60 -2.63
C GLU A 27 25.25 -10.05 -1.16
N PRO A 28 25.22 -11.36 -0.89
CA PRO A 28 25.34 -11.86 0.48
C PRO A 28 26.57 -11.29 1.19
N GLY A 29 26.38 -10.78 2.40
CA GLY A 29 27.44 -10.13 3.18
C GLY A 29 27.61 -8.65 2.90
N ALA A 30 26.80 -8.04 2.04
CA ALA A 30 26.83 -6.58 1.82
C ALA A 30 26.58 -5.85 3.15
N GLU A 31 27.36 -4.78 3.36
CA GLU A 31 27.32 -4.01 4.61
C GLU A 31 25.92 -3.35 4.79
N GLY A 32 25.45 -3.34 6.02
CA GLY A 32 24.22 -2.67 6.40
C GLY A 32 22.97 -3.54 6.42
N PHE A 33 23.03 -4.76 5.93
CA PHE A 33 21.90 -5.69 5.90
C PHE A 33 22.01 -6.75 7.01
N ASN A 34 20.87 -7.22 7.51
CA ASN A 34 20.79 -8.19 8.61
C ASN A 34 21.01 -9.63 8.15
N TRP A 35 22.22 -9.93 7.63
CA TRP A 35 22.54 -11.27 7.13
C TRP A 35 22.46 -12.35 8.21
N ASP A 36 22.71 -12.01 9.47
CA ASP A 36 22.55 -12.97 10.57
C ASP A 36 21.14 -13.53 10.62
N SER A 37 20.12 -12.68 10.33
CA SER A 37 18.72 -13.13 10.30
C SER A 37 18.46 -14.06 9.12
N PHE A 38 19.08 -13.80 7.97
CA PHE A 38 19.00 -14.67 6.79
C PHE A 38 19.63 -16.04 7.08
N GLU A 39 20.85 -16.05 7.63
CA GLU A 39 21.58 -17.28 7.94
C GLU A 39 20.82 -18.14 8.96
N ALA A 40 20.32 -17.51 10.02
CA ALA A 40 19.54 -18.22 11.05
C ALA A 40 18.26 -18.84 10.45
N PHE A 41 17.60 -18.10 9.56
CA PHE A 41 16.39 -18.61 8.88
C PHE A 41 16.76 -19.82 7.98
N ALA A 42 17.84 -19.68 7.19
CA ALA A 42 18.28 -20.74 6.28
C ALA A 42 18.70 -22.02 7.02
N GLU A 43 19.33 -21.88 8.20
CA GLU A 43 19.70 -23.05 9.03
C GLU A 43 18.48 -23.78 9.60
N ALA A 44 17.37 -23.07 9.80
CA ALA A 44 16.17 -23.61 10.43
C ALA A 44 15.16 -24.22 9.44
N HIS A 45 15.26 -23.93 8.14
CA HIS A 45 14.21 -24.28 7.18
C HIS A 45 14.78 -24.91 5.90
N ASP A 46 14.19 -26.02 5.48
CA ASP A 46 14.53 -26.70 4.23
C ASP A 46 13.21 -27.11 3.56
N PHE A 47 12.90 -26.47 2.44
CA PHE A 47 11.73 -26.77 1.62
C PHE A 47 12.13 -27.21 0.21
N SER A 48 13.31 -27.85 0.11
CA SER A 48 13.87 -28.33 -1.17
C SER A 48 12.86 -29.19 -1.93
N GLY A 49 12.56 -28.79 -3.16
CA GLY A 49 11.63 -29.51 -4.02
C GLY A 49 10.17 -29.11 -3.88
N GLU A 50 9.85 -28.22 -2.95
CA GLU A 50 8.48 -27.67 -2.85
C GLU A 50 8.33 -26.47 -3.78
N THR A 51 7.13 -26.32 -4.35
CA THR A 51 6.73 -25.15 -5.13
C THR A 51 5.68 -24.39 -4.35
N LEU A 52 5.93 -23.10 -4.14
CA LEU A 52 5.04 -22.20 -3.43
C LEU A 52 4.42 -21.22 -4.42
N THR A 53 3.10 -21.27 -4.58
CA THR A 53 2.37 -20.38 -5.49
C THR A 53 1.77 -19.21 -4.72
N ILE A 54 1.92 -18.01 -5.27
CA ILE A 54 1.44 -16.77 -4.64
C ILE A 54 0.72 -15.93 -5.71
N THR A 55 -0.45 -15.39 -5.38
CA THR A 55 -1.15 -14.45 -6.25
C THR A 55 -1.38 -13.14 -5.49
N GLY A 56 -1.21 -12.02 -6.18
CA GLY A 56 -1.39 -10.72 -5.55
C GLY A 56 -1.62 -9.60 -6.56
N PRO A 57 -1.73 -8.35 -6.08
CA PRO A 57 -2.03 -7.22 -6.95
C PRO A 57 -0.80 -6.64 -7.66
N TRP A 58 0.41 -7.03 -7.27
CA TRP A 58 1.63 -6.38 -7.74
C TRP A 58 2.00 -6.85 -9.14
N THR A 59 1.94 -5.91 -10.11
CA THR A 59 2.31 -6.18 -11.52
C THR A 59 3.48 -5.25 -11.91
N GLY A 60 4.10 -5.48 -13.06
CA GLY A 60 5.16 -4.64 -13.58
C GLY A 60 6.33 -4.51 -12.61
N GLU A 61 6.69 -3.28 -12.25
CA GLU A 61 7.82 -3.01 -11.35
C GLU A 61 7.58 -3.57 -9.94
N ASP A 62 6.37 -3.44 -9.40
CA ASP A 62 6.06 -4.03 -8.07
C ASP A 62 6.22 -5.55 -8.12
N GLY A 63 5.77 -6.19 -9.19
CA GLY A 63 5.93 -7.64 -9.39
C GLY A 63 7.40 -8.03 -9.45
N ARG A 64 8.23 -7.21 -10.12
CA ARG A 64 9.69 -7.45 -10.16
C ARG A 64 10.28 -7.35 -8.74
N MET A 65 9.86 -6.35 -7.97
CA MET A 65 10.41 -6.12 -6.63
C MET A 65 10.05 -7.23 -5.65
N VAL A 66 8.80 -7.72 -5.67
CA VAL A 66 8.44 -8.86 -4.80
C VAL A 66 9.19 -10.12 -5.20
N ASN A 67 9.36 -10.37 -6.51
CA ASN A 67 10.14 -11.53 -6.96
C ASN A 67 11.59 -11.45 -6.50
N ASN A 68 12.18 -10.25 -6.44
CA ASN A 68 13.52 -10.07 -5.87
C ASN A 68 13.58 -10.50 -4.39
N VAL A 69 12.53 -10.21 -3.61
CA VAL A 69 12.46 -10.68 -2.20
C VAL A 69 12.29 -12.20 -2.15
N MET A 70 11.41 -12.75 -2.99
CA MET A 70 11.17 -14.20 -3.01
C MET A 70 12.45 -14.98 -3.35
N ALA A 71 13.36 -14.41 -4.16
CA ALA A 71 14.64 -15.04 -4.46
C ALA A 71 15.47 -15.33 -3.18
N TYR A 72 15.34 -14.51 -2.16
CA TYR A 72 16.02 -14.76 -0.88
C TYR A 72 15.39 -15.90 -0.11
N PHE A 73 14.07 -16.01 -0.14
CA PHE A 73 13.37 -17.16 0.44
C PHE A 73 13.79 -18.45 -0.28
N GLU A 74 13.83 -18.42 -1.63
CA GLU A 74 14.30 -19.57 -2.43
C GLU A 74 15.75 -19.94 -2.09
N ALA A 75 16.62 -18.93 -2.00
CA ALA A 75 18.04 -19.14 -1.68
C ALA A 75 18.23 -19.74 -0.28
N ALA A 76 17.40 -19.30 0.68
CA ALA A 76 17.48 -19.78 2.07
C ALA A 76 16.93 -21.20 2.23
N THR A 77 15.91 -21.61 1.46
CA THR A 77 15.13 -22.81 1.77
C THR A 77 15.18 -23.90 0.69
N GLY A 78 15.62 -23.56 -0.52
CA GLY A 78 15.57 -24.50 -1.65
C GLY A 78 14.21 -24.67 -2.28
N ALA A 79 13.18 -23.95 -1.84
CA ALA A 79 11.86 -23.91 -2.47
C ALA A 79 11.93 -23.21 -3.83
N THR A 80 10.90 -23.40 -4.65
CA THR A 80 10.64 -22.59 -5.85
C THR A 80 9.42 -21.73 -5.57
N VAL A 81 9.48 -20.42 -5.82
CA VAL A 81 8.34 -19.51 -5.62
C VAL A 81 7.81 -19.03 -6.98
N GLU A 82 6.52 -19.18 -7.20
CA GLU A 82 5.83 -18.70 -8.39
C GLU A 82 4.84 -17.61 -7.98
N TYR A 83 5.24 -16.35 -8.18
CA TYR A 83 4.37 -15.21 -7.92
C TYR A 83 3.66 -14.78 -9.21
N SER A 84 2.34 -14.63 -9.15
CA SER A 84 1.50 -14.14 -10.25
C SER A 84 0.76 -12.88 -9.84
N GLY A 85 1.08 -11.75 -10.47
CA GLY A 85 0.41 -10.49 -10.24
C GLY A 85 -0.76 -10.28 -11.20
N SER A 86 -1.82 -9.62 -10.71
CA SER A 86 -3.00 -9.33 -11.53
C SER A 86 -3.63 -8.00 -11.12
N ASP A 87 -3.93 -7.15 -12.11
CA ASP A 87 -4.72 -5.92 -11.89
C ASP A 87 -6.20 -6.24 -11.61
N SER A 88 -6.58 -7.53 -11.69
CA SER A 88 -7.92 -8.02 -11.35
C SER A 88 -7.87 -8.94 -10.11
N PHE A 89 -6.85 -8.80 -9.27
CA PHE A 89 -6.60 -9.71 -8.14
C PHE A 89 -7.85 -9.95 -7.30
N GLU A 90 -8.60 -8.89 -6.97
CA GLU A 90 -9.76 -8.98 -6.09
C GLU A 90 -10.85 -9.90 -6.65
N GLN A 91 -11.02 -9.90 -7.97
CA GLN A 91 -11.97 -10.81 -8.64
C GLN A 91 -11.35 -12.20 -8.81
N ASP A 92 -10.09 -12.25 -9.21
CA ASP A 92 -9.40 -13.51 -9.53
C ASP A 92 -9.30 -14.41 -8.31
N ILE A 93 -8.99 -13.85 -7.13
CA ILE A 93 -8.80 -14.67 -5.92
C ILE A 93 -10.14 -15.28 -5.47
N VAL A 94 -11.24 -14.53 -5.58
CA VAL A 94 -12.57 -15.05 -5.23
C VAL A 94 -12.92 -16.22 -6.17
N ILE A 95 -12.66 -16.06 -7.46
CA ILE A 95 -12.93 -17.11 -8.48
C ILE A 95 -12.07 -18.34 -8.20
N ALA A 96 -10.77 -18.17 -7.93
CA ALA A 96 -9.85 -19.28 -7.66
C ALA A 96 -10.27 -20.07 -6.42
N ILE A 97 -10.67 -19.37 -5.35
CA ILE A 97 -11.16 -20.00 -4.13
C ILE A 97 -12.43 -20.81 -4.41
N GLN A 98 -13.40 -20.22 -5.12
CA GLN A 98 -14.65 -20.91 -5.47
C GLN A 98 -14.42 -22.14 -6.35
N ALA A 99 -13.41 -22.06 -7.21
CA ALA A 99 -13.06 -23.17 -8.13
C ALA A 99 -12.21 -24.26 -7.47
N GLY A 100 -11.76 -24.07 -6.23
CA GLY A 100 -10.86 -25.01 -5.55
C GLY A 100 -9.45 -25.00 -6.12
N SER A 101 -9.02 -23.90 -6.74
CA SER A 101 -7.71 -23.75 -7.36
C SER A 101 -6.92 -22.57 -6.75
N ALA A 102 -7.15 -22.29 -5.46
CA ALA A 102 -6.46 -21.23 -4.75
C ALA A 102 -4.94 -21.47 -4.72
N PRO A 103 -4.11 -20.40 -4.82
CA PRO A 103 -2.66 -20.51 -4.62
C PRO A 103 -2.35 -20.91 -3.17
N ASN A 104 -1.08 -21.09 -2.84
CA ASN A 104 -0.70 -21.31 -1.43
C ASN A 104 -0.93 -20.06 -0.60
N LEU A 105 -0.55 -18.89 -1.13
CA LEU A 105 -0.80 -17.61 -0.45
C LEU A 105 -1.45 -16.64 -1.42
N ALA A 106 -2.25 -15.74 -0.86
CA ALA A 106 -2.79 -14.58 -1.57
C ALA A 106 -2.37 -13.31 -0.83
N VAL A 107 -2.08 -12.25 -1.60
CA VAL A 107 -1.67 -10.95 -1.06
C VAL A 107 -2.87 -10.01 -1.16
N PHE A 108 -3.47 -9.71 -0.02
CA PHE A 108 -4.68 -8.89 0.05
C PHE A 108 -4.33 -7.43 0.39
N PRO A 109 -4.60 -6.47 -0.51
CA PRO A 109 -4.53 -5.07 -0.13
C PRO A 109 -5.69 -4.63 0.77
N GLN A 110 -6.82 -5.37 0.73
CA GLN A 110 -8.02 -4.99 1.47
C GLN A 110 -8.28 -5.97 2.61
N PRO A 111 -8.13 -5.56 3.88
CA PRO A 111 -8.54 -6.40 5.01
C PRO A 111 -10.00 -6.84 4.95
N GLY A 112 -10.90 -5.99 4.41
CA GLY A 112 -12.31 -6.35 4.26
C GLY A 112 -12.53 -7.55 3.34
N LEU A 113 -11.82 -7.61 2.20
CA LEU A 113 -11.90 -8.76 1.30
C LEU A 113 -11.31 -10.02 1.95
N ALA A 114 -10.18 -9.87 2.67
CA ALA A 114 -9.60 -11.00 3.41
C ALA A 114 -10.58 -11.51 4.47
N ALA A 115 -11.26 -10.60 5.18
CA ALA A 115 -12.28 -10.97 6.18
C ALA A 115 -13.43 -11.77 5.54
N ASP A 116 -13.89 -11.36 4.35
CA ASP A 116 -14.91 -12.11 3.61
C ASP A 116 -14.44 -13.53 3.31
N MET A 117 -13.17 -13.70 2.95
CA MET A 117 -12.61 -15.02 2.63
C MET A 117 -12.40 -15.86 3.91
N ALA A 118 -12.00 -15.23 5.02
CA ALA A 118 -11.87 -15.92 6.31
C ALA A 118 -13.24 -16.45 6.78
N ALA A 119 -14.28 -15.63 6.68
CA ALA A 119 -15.64 -16.01 7.08
C ALA A 119 -16.17 -17.21 6.25
N ARG A 120 -15.66 -17.41 5.05
CA ARG A 120 -16.01 -18.55 4.18
C ARG A 120 -15.15 -19.78 4.46
N GLY A 121 -14.18 -19.70 5.38
CA GLY A 121 -13.25 -20.79 5.66
C GLY A 121 -12.18 -20.99 4.59
N ALA A 122 -11.90 -19.95 3.82
CA ALA A 122 -10.95 -20.01 2.70
C ALA A 122 -9.51 -19.64 3.11
N LEU A 123 -9.30 -19.19 4.36
CA LEU A 123 -7.98 -18.83 4.87
C LEU A 123 -7.60 -19.74 6.03
N ALA A 124 -6.31 -20.05 6.16
CA ALA A 124 -5.77 -20.80 7.30
C ALA A 124 -5.26 -19.79 8.36
N PRO A 125 -5.59 -19.99 9.63
CA PRO A 125 -5.13 -19.07 10.68
C PRO A 125 -3.61 -19.16 10.86
N LEU A 126 -2.99 -18.03 11.16
CA LEU A 126 -1.54 -17.91 11.33
C LEU A 126 -1.07 -18.35 12.73
N GLY A 127 -1.99 -18.40 13.68
CA GLY A 127 -1.71 -18.87 15.03
C GLY A 127 -1.32 -17.77 16.00
N GLU A 128 -1.53 -18.05 17.28
CA GLU A 128 -1.33 -17.12 18.40
C GLU A 128 0.14 -16.65 18.47
N GLU A 129 1.10 -17.57 18.24
CA GLU A 129 2.53 -17.23 18.23
C GLU A 129 2.88 -16.11 17.23
N THR A 130 2.24 -16.12 16.05
CA THR A 130 2.46 -15.07 15.05
C THR A 130 1.86 -13.74 15.50
N ALA A 131 0.68 -13.78 16.12
CA ALA A 131 0.03 -12.58 16.67
C ALA A 131 0.91 -11.97 17.79
N GLU A 132 1.36 -12.79 18.73
CA GLU A 132 2.23 -12.34 19.82
C GLU A 132 3.52 -11.72 19.27
N TRP A 133 4.14 -12.38 18.29
CA TRP A 133 5.36 -11.87 17.66
C TRP A 133 5.11 -10.49 17.04
N MET A 134 3.99 -10.32 16.34
CA MET A 134 3.68 -9.04 15.69
C MET A 134 3.46 -7.92 16.72
N VAL A 135 2.77 -8.23 17.84
CA VAL A 135 2.60 -7.26 18.94
C VAL A 135 3.96 -6.79 19.47
N GLU A 136 4.92 -7.70 19.57
CA GLU A 136 6.23 -7.42 20.17
C GLU A 136 7.22 -6.73 19.23
N ASN A 137 7.03 -6.89 17.91
CA ASN A 137 8.06 -6.49 16.94
C ASN A 137 7.61 -5.42 15.94
N TYR A 138 6.31 -5.13 15.85
CA TYR A 138 5.81 -4.07 14.98
C TYR A 138 5.47 -2.82 15.81
N ALA A 139 5.85 -1.65 15.32
CA ALA A 139 5.34 -0.39 15.87
C ALA A 139 3.81 -0.42 15.80
N ALA A 140 3.15 -0.14 16.93
CA ALA A 140 1.69 -0.27 17.08
C ALA A 140 1.19 -1.70 16.78
N GLY A 141 1.96 -2.71 17.19
CA GLY A 141 1.74 -4.10 16.81
C GLY A 141 0.35 -4.65 17.01
N GLN A 142 -0.32 -4.27 18.13
CA GLN A 142 -1.70 -4.72 18.38
C GLN A 142 -2.66 -4.26 17.26
N SER A 143 -2.47 -3.04 16.74
CA SER A 143 -3.30 -2.53 15.63
C SER A 143 -3.17 -3.40 14.38
N TRP A 144 -1.96 -3.85 14.08
CA TRP A 144 -1.73 -4.71 12.91
C TRP A 144 -2.33 -6.10 13.10
N VAL A 145 -2.26 -6.64 14.32
CA VAL A 145 -2.91 -7.92 14.65
C VAL A 145 -4.43 -7.77 14.49
N ASP A 146 -5.01 -6.69 15.00
CA ASP A 146 -6.45 -6.45 14.90
C ASP A 146 -6.89 -6.35 13.42
N LEU A 147 -6.10 -5.64 12.59
CA LEU A 147 -6.39 -5.47 11.15
C LEU A 147 -6.26 -6.79 10.37
N GLY A 148 -5.45 -7.73 10.84
CA GLY A 148 -5.27 -9.04 10.21
C GLY A 148 -6.12 -10.15 10.83
N SER A 149 -6.99 -9.81 11.80
CA SER A 149 -7.80 -10.80 12.54
C SER A 149 -9.27 -10.69 12.17
N PHE A 150 -9.88 -11.81 11.86
CA PHE A 150 -11.23 -11.86 11.31
C PHE A 150 -12.02 -13.04 11.91
N PRO A 151 -13.36 -12.96 11.91
CA PRO A 151 -14.16 -14.14 12.29
C PRO A 151 -13.98 -15.28 11.29
N ASN A 152 -13.77 -16.48 11.81
CA ASN A 152 -13.81 -17.72 11.04
C ASN A 152 -15.27 -18.18 10.83
N PRO A 153 -15.56 -19.29 10.12
CA PRO A 153 -16.95 -19.72 9.88
C PRO A 153 -17.75 -20.00 11.16
N ASP A 154 -17.08 -20.27 12.29
CA ASP A 154 -17.74 -20.51 13.57
C ASP A 154 -17.95 -19.21 14.36
N GLY A 155 -17.46 -18.09 13.84
CA GLY A 155 -17.57 -16.77 14.46
C GLY A 155 -16.46 -16.45 15.46
N GLU A 156 -15.45 -17.32 15.56
CA GLU A 156 -14.29 -17.07 16.44
C GLU A 156 -13.28 -16.20 15.70
N THR A 157 -12.77 -15.16 16.33
CA THR A 157 -11.78 -14.26 15.72
C THR A 157 -10.38 -14.87 15.84
N GLU A 158 -9.71 -14.99 14.70
CA GLU A 158 -8.35 -15.51 14.60
C GLU A 158 -7.55 -14.61 13.65
N MET A 159 -6.21 -14.59 13.79
CA MET A 159 -5.34 -13.86 12.87
C MET A 159 -5.11 -14.67 11.60
N PHE A 160 -5.45 -14.09 10.44
CA PHE A 160 -5.28 -14.71 9.13
C PHE A 160 -4.30 -13.96 8.24
N GLY A 161 -4.13 -12.66 8.44
CA GLY A 161 -3.32 -11.81 7.56
C GLY A 161 -2.05 -11.32 8.23
N PHE A 162 -0.90 -11.51 7.56
CA PHE A 162 0.39 -10.97 8.00
C PHE A 162 0.70 -9.72 7.16
N PHE A 163 0.60 -8.54 7.76
CA PHE A 163 0.95 -7.28 7.08
C PHE A 163 2.44 -7.23 6.83
N TYR A 164 2.82 -6.98 5.59
CA TYR A 164 4.22 -6.98 5.19
C TYR A 164 4.64 -5.64 4.58
N LYS A 165 3.94 -5.18 3.54
CA LYS A 165 4.21 -3.89 2.91
C LYS A 165 3.14 -2.91 3.35
N VAL A 166 3.57 -1.73 3.82
CA VAL A 166 2.68 -0.69 4.34
C VAL A 166 2.88 0.58 3.51
N ASP A 167 1.86 1.42 3.46
CA ASP A 167 1.87 2.65 2.69
C ASP A 167 1.29 3.80 3.51
N VAL A 168 1.87 4.99 3.32
CA VAL A 168 1.31 6.26 3.81
C VAL A 168 0.62 6.92 2.61
N LYS A 169 -0.62 7.38 2.79
CA LYS A 169 -1.44 7.91 1.69
C LYS A 169 -1.69 9.42 1.76
N SER A 170 -1.41 10.07 2.89
CA SER A 170 -1.67 11.50 3.09
C SER A 170 -0.52 12.37 2.53
N LEU A 171 -0.20 12.15 1.25
CA LEU A 171 0.97 12.79 0.59
C LEU A 171 0.55 13.45 -0.71
N VAL A 172 1.17 14.62 -0.99
CA VAL A 172 1.05 15.31 -2.29
C VAL A 172 2.45 15.42 -2.86
N TRP A 173 2.63 14.90 -4.06
CA TRP A 173 3.90 14.86 -4.80
C TRP A 173 3.97 16.05 -5.76
N TYR A 174 5.16 16.63 -5.92
CA TYR A 174 5.38 17.79 -6.80
C TYR A 174 6.84 17.84 -7.24
N SER A 175 7.13 18.67 -8.24
CA SER A 175 8.51 18.96 -8.67
C SER A 175 8.98 20.27 -8.02
N PRO A 176 10.07 20.25 -7.22
CA PRO A 176 10.59 21.48 -6.64
C PRO A 176 10.93 22.55 -7.68
N ASP A 177 11.48 22.17 -8.84
CA ASP A 177 11.81 23.13 -9.90
C ASP A 177 10.55 23.79 -10.45
N ASN A 178 9.47 23.04 -10.66
CA ASN A 178 8.20 23.58 -11.17
C ASN A 178 7.64 24.65 -10.20
N PHE A 179 7.69 24.37 -8.90
CA PHE A 179 7.22 25.31 -7.87
C PHE A 179 8.14 26.55 -7.84
N PHE A 180 9.45 26.33 -7.82
CA PHE A 180 10.43 27.41 -7.77
C PHE A 180 10.28 28.38 -8.96
N ASP A 181 10.13 27.83 -10.19
CA ASP A 181 10.02 28.62 -11.41
C ASP A 181 8.80 29.56 -11.40
N MET A 182 7.73 29.16 -10.74
CA MET A 182 6.48 29.93 -10.65
C MET A 182 6.39 30.73 -9.35
N GLY A 183 7.30 30.49 -8.40
CA GLY A 183 7.26 31.14 -7.09
C GLY A 183 6.13 30.60 -6.19
N TYR A 184 5.72 29.33 -6.37
CA TYR A 184 4.70 28.72 -5.51
C TYR A 184 5.34 28.24 -4.22
N GLU A 185 4.61 28.39 -3.13
CA GLU A 185 5.03 27.93 -1.80
C GLU A 185 4.25 26.67 -1.43
N ILE A 186 4.84 25.85 -0.55
CA ILE A 186 4.19 24.63 -0.07
C ILE A 186 3.03 25.04 0.84
N PRO A 187 1.80 24.60 0.56
CA PRO A 187 0.67 24.97 1.41
C PRO A 187 0.73 24.25 2.76
N GLU A 188 0.47 24.97 3.83
CA GLU A 188 0.47 24.43 5.19
C GLU A 188 -0.94 24.08 5.69
N SER A 189 -1.98 24.51 4.97
CA SER A 189 -3.38 24.20 5.30
C SER A 189 -4.16 23.82 4.04
N MET A 190 -5.30 23.17 4.23
CA MET A 190 -6.21 22.85 3.12
C MET A 190 -6.72 24.11 2.43
N GLU A 191 -6.95 25.18 3.21
CA GLU A 191 -7.36 26.47 2.66
C GLU A 191 -6.30 26.99 1.69
N GLU A 192 -5.02 26.94 2.10
CA GLU A 192 -3.90 27.37 1.23
C GLU A 192 -3.77 26.47 0.01
N LEU A 193 -3.99 25.15 0.16
CA LEU A 193 -3.94 24.20 -0.96
C LEU A 193 -5.00 24.53 -2.02
N LEU A 194 -6.21 24.86 -1.57
CA LEU A 194 -7.31 25.26 -2.47
C LEU A 194 -6.97 26.59 -3.17
N GLU A 195 -6.40 27.54 -2.44
CA GLU A 195 -5.98 28.85 -3.01
C GLU A 195 -4.86 28.63 -4.04
N LEU A 196 -3.86 27.81 -3.72
CA LEU A 196 -2.76 27.49 -4.65
C LEU A 196 -3.30 26.83 -5.92
N SER A 197 -4.26 25.90 -5.77
CA SER A 197 -4.86 25.22 -6.92
C SER A 197 -5.50 26.23 -7.86
N GLN A 198 -6.26 27.20 -7.32
CA GLN A 198 -6.88 28.25 -8.15
C GLN A 198 -5.81 29.18 -8.74
N GLN A 199 -4.78 29.54 -7.97
CA GLN A 199 -3.68 30.37 -8.48
C GLN A 199 -3.00 29.73 -9.70
N ILE A 200 -2.75 28.42 -9.64
CA ILE A 200 -2.13 27.69 -10.76
C ILE A 200 -2.99 27.82 -12.02
N VAL A 201 -4.32 27.70 -11.88
CA VAL A 201 -5.24 27.86 -13.01
C VAL A 201 -5.19 29.31 -13.54
N ASP A 202 -5.22 30.29 -12.65
CA ASP A 202 -5.18 31.71 -13.02
C ASP A 202 -3.87 32.07 -13.75
N ASP A 203 -2.79 31.36 -13.40
CA ASP A 203 -1.47 31.54 -14.06
C ASP A 203 -1.38 30.75 -15.39
N GLY A 204 -2.43 30.01 -15.76
CA GLY A 204 -2.51 29.28 -17.03
C GLY A 204 -2.02 27.84 -16.96
N GLY A 205 -1.78 27.32 -15.75
CA GLY A 205 -1.37 25.93 -15.53
C GLY A 205 -2.54 25.04 -15.11
N THR A 206 -2.23 23.80 -14.79
CA THR A 206 -3.20 22.82 -14.28
C THR A 206 -2.67 22.28 -12.94
N PRO A 207 -3.40 22.45 -11.85
CA PRO A 207 -2.85 22.03 -10.55
C PRO A 207 -2.72 20.53 -10.36
N TRP A 208 -3.64 19.71 -10.87
CA TRP A 208 -3.72 18.31 -10.43
C TRP A 208 -3.52 17.30 -11.54
N CYS A 209 -2.61 16.35 -11.30
CA CYS A 209 -2.45 15.11 -12.04
C CYS A 209 -3.29 14.06 -11.32
N ILE A 210 -4.37 13.57 -11.93
CA ILE A 210 -5.27 12.59 -11.31
C ILE A 210 -5.47 11.43 -12.28
N GLY A 211 -5.33 10.20 -11.80
CA GLY A 211 -5.61 9.00 -12.58
C GLY A 211 -6.25 7.94 -11.71
N LEU A 212 -7.44 7.49 -12.09
CA LEU A 212 -8.24 6.52 -11.33
C LEU A 212 -8.13 5.10 -11.87
N GLY A 213 -7.52 4.93 -13.06
CA GLY A 213 -7.47 3.65 -13.76
C GLY A 213 -6.56 2.64 -13.05
N SER A 214 -7.03 1.41 -12.89
CA SER A 214 -6.29 0.31 -12.29
C SER A 214 -6.93 -1.04 -12.68
N GLY A 215 -7.21 -1.25 -13.99
CA GLY A 215 -7.86 -2.47 -14.44
C GLY A 215 -9.21 -2.66 -13.77
N ALA A 216 -9.46 -3.85 -13.23
CA ALA A 216 -10.71 -4.16 -12.52
C ALA A 216 -10.83 -3.43 -11.17
N ALA A 217 -9.71 -2.92 -10.64
CA ALA A 217 -9.69 -2.14 -9.40
C ALA A 217 -9.81 -0.62 -9.65
N THR A 218 -10.14 -0.21 -10.88
CA THR A 218 -10.33 1.20 -11.24
C THR A 218 -11.28 1.88 -10.24
N GLY A 219 -10.84 3.02 -9.71
CA GLY A 219 -11.59 3.81 -8.73
C GLY A 219 -10.92 3.91 -7.38
N TRP A 220 -10.00 2.99 -7.01
CA TRP A 220 -9.36 3.06 -5.70
C TRP A 220 -8.59 4.39 -5.47
N PRO A 221 -7.96 5.03 -6.47
CA PRO A 221 -7.34 6.32 -6.17
C PRO A 221 -8.35 7.40 -5.79
N ALA A 222 -9.59 7.32 -6.31
CA ALA A 222 -10.64 8.28 -5.93
C ALA A 222 -11.14 8.03 -4.51
N THR A 223 -11.28 6.76 -4.10
CA THR A 223 -11.69 6.50 -2.71
C THR A 223 -10.62 6.99 -1.73
N ASP A 224 -9.33 6.88 -2.07
CA ASP A 224 -8.23 7.45 -1.27
C ASP A 224 -8.42 8.95 -1.02
N TRP A 225 -8.85 9.69 -2.05
CA TRP A 225 -9.13 11.12 -1.89
C TRP A 225 -10.27 11.35 -0.88
N VAL A 226 -11.38 10.63 -1.05
CA VAL A 226 -12.58 10.82 -0.22
C VAL A 226 -12.28 10.44 1.23
N GLU A 227 -11.57 9.34 1.44
CA GLU A 227 -11.21 8.83 2.76
C GLU A 227 -10.29 9.80 3.51
N ASP A 228 -9.26 10.30 2.83
CA ASP A 228 -8.33 11.26 3.43
C ASP A 228 -9.03 12.59 3.74
N ILE A 229 -9.97 13.00 2.88
CA ILE A 229 -10.80 14.19 3.10
C ILE A 229 -11.73 13.97 4.31
N MET A 230 -12.31 12.78 4.48
CA MET A 230 -13.15 12.45 5.66
C MET A 230 -12.37 12.73 6.96
N LEU A 231 -11.09 12.34 7.01
CA LEU A 231 -10.23 12.56 8.19
C LEU A 231 -9.89 14.05 8.41
N ARG A 232 -10.11 14.90 7.42
CA ARG A 232 -9.85 16.34 7.52
C ARG A 232 -11.13 17.14 7.78
N LEU A 233 -12.29 16.57 7.50
CA LEU A 233 -13.58 17.22 7.74
C LEU A 233 -14.18 16.83 9.09
N HIS A 234 -13.88 15.62 9.59
CA HIS A 234 -14.60 15.04 10.74
C HIS A 234 -13.64 14.37 11.71
N GLU A 235 -14.05 14.25 12.98
CA GLU A 235 -13.32 13.51 14.01
C GLU A 235 -13.11 12.04 13.59
N PRO A 236 -12.01 11.41 14.00
CA PRO A 236 -11.72 10.02 13.62
C PRO A 236 -12.83 9.03 13.96
N GLU A 237 -13.62 9.29 14.99
CA GLU A 237 -14.75 8.43 15.39
C GLU A 237 -15.84 8.39 14.32
N ILE A 238 -16.03 9.46 13.57
CA ILE A 238 -16.98 9.51 12.44
C ILE A 238 -16.50 8.57 11.33
N TYR A 239 -15.20 8.59 11.06
CA TYR A 239 -14.55 7.68 10.09
C TYR A 239 -14.76 6.22 10.50
N ASP A 240 -14.53 5.92 11.79
CA ASP A 240 -14.69 4.55 12.33
C ASP A 240 -16.14 4.07 12.20
N GLN A 241 -17.12 4.93 12.48
CA GLN A 241 -18.55 4.62 12.33
C GLN A 241 -18.94 4.40 10.88
N TRP A 242 -18.31 5.13 9.95
CA TRP A 242 -18.54 4.97 8.52
C TRP A 242 -18.06 3.58 8.04
N ILE A 243 -16.88 3.16 8.45
CA ILE A 243 -16.32 1.85 8.09
C ILE A 243 -17.27 0.70 8.48
N THR A 244 -17.95 0.82 9.61
CA THR A 244 -18.84 -0.22 10.15
C THR A 244 -20.30 -0.05 9.72
N ASN A 245 -20.60 1.01 8.99
CA ASN A 245 -21.97 1.39 8.60
C ASN A 245 -22.86 1.74 9.79
N GLU A 246 -22.26 2.14 10.91
CA GLU A 246 -22.99 2.82 11.99
C GLU A 246 -23.37 4.22 11.53
N LEU A 247 -22.46 4.89 10.81
CA LEU A 247 -22.77 6.10 10.03
C LEU A 247 -23.08 5.63 8.61
N PRO A 248 -24.30 5.84 8.12
CA PRO A 248 -24.63 5.42 6.75
C PRO A 248 -23.74 6.06 5.68
N PHE A 249 -23.47 5.32 4.61
CA PHE A 249 -22.63 5.82 3.51
C PHE A 249 -23.21 7.09 2.87
N ASN A 250 -24.53 7.24 2.88
CA ASN A 250 -25.19 8.41 2.29
C ASN A 250 -25.50 9.53 3.30
N SER A 251 -24.80 9.52 4.45
CA SER A 251 -24.94 10.59 5.44
C SER A 251 -24.37 11.91 4.90
N PRO A 252 -24.80 13.06 5.45
CA PRO A 252 -24.24 14.35 5.04
C PRO A 252 -22.72 14.44 5.14
N GLU A 253 -22.14 13.79 6.13
CA GLU A 253 -20.70 13.80 6.36
C GLU A 253 -19.92 13.18 5.19
N VAL A 254 -20.40 12.05 4.69
CA VAL A 254 -19.77 11.33 3.59
C VAL A 254 -20.01 12.08 2.26
N VAL A 255 -21.23 12.57 2.06
CA VAL A 255 -21.57 13.35 0.86
C VAL A 255 -20.69 14.62 0.78
N GLU A 256 -20.46 15.31 1.91
CA GLU A 256 -19.57 16.47 1.97
C GLU A 256 -18.14 16.11 1.51
N ALA A 257 -17.63 14.95 1.94
CA ALA A 257 -16.30 14.50 1.52
C ALA A 257 -16.25 14.20 0.02
N ILE A 258 -17.28 13.56 -0.52
CA ILE A 258 -17.37 13.28 -1.97
C ILE A 258 -17.42 14.61 -2.76
N GLU A 259 -18.22 15.58 -2.32
CA GLU A 259 -18.30 16.90 -2.95
C GLU A 259 -16.98 17.65 -2.89
N THR A 260 -16.24 17.52 -1.77
CA THR A 260 -14.92 18.14 -1.61
C THR A 260 -13.93 17.53 -2.61
N PHE A 261 -13.94 16.20 -2.78
CA PHE A 261 -13.14 15.56 -3.83
C PHE A 261 -13.54 16.11 -5.21
N GLY A 262 -14.83 16.33 -5.43
CA GLY A 262 -15.35 16.94 -6.67
C GLY A 262 -14.71 18.28 -6.98
N THR A 263 -14.38 19.07 -5.95
CA THR A 263 -13.68 20.36 -6.14
C THR A 263 -12.34 20.12 -6.85
N PHE A 264 -11.58 19.10 -6.43
CA PHE A 264 -10.28 18.81 -7.03
C PHE A 264 -10.37 18.22 -8.43
N VAL A 265 -11.29 17.30 -8.67
CA VAL A 265 -11.32 16.52 -9.92
C VAL A 265 -12.25 17.11 -10.99
N ARG A 266 -13.24 17.91 -10.59
CA ARG A 266 -14.27 18.40 -11.52
C ARG A 266 -14.26 19.90 -11.76
N SER A 267 -13.56 20.70 -10.94
CA SER A 267 -13.47 22.14 -11.18
C SER A 267 -12.78 22.42 -12.51
N GLU A 268 -13.30 23.40 -13.24
CA GLU A 268 -12.79 23.72 -14.58
C GLU A 268 -11.30 24.06 -14.54
N GLY A 269 -10.49 23.31 -15.30
CA GLY A 269 -9.07 23.53 -15.42
C GLY A 269 -8.23 22.94 -14.28
N TRP A 270 -8.85 22.29 -13.28
CA TRP A 270 -8.11 21.80 -12.12
C TRP A 270 -7.40 20.47 -12.35
N ALA A 271 -7.99 19.57 -13.14
CA ALA A 271 -7.41 18.23 -13.39
C ALA A 271 -6.92 18.11 -14.84
N ALA A 272 -5.74 17.55 -15.03
CA ALA A 272 -5.13 17.39 -16.35
C ALA A 272 -6.04 16.56 -17.27
N GLY A 273 -6.42 17.13 -18.41
CA GLY A 273 -7.31 16.49 -19.37
C GLY A 273 -8.79 16.45 -18.95
N GLY A 274 -9.10 16.95 -17.76
CA GLY A 274 -10.49 17.00 -17.23
C GLY A 274 -10.95 15.70 -16.58
N PRO A 275 -12.19 15.67 -16.10
CA PRO A 275 -12.74 14.52 -15.36
C PRO A 275 -12.70 13.20 -16.12
N GLU A 276 -13.00 13.20 -17.42
CA GLU A 276 -13.01 11.99 -18.25
C GLU A 276 -11.59 11.39 -18.37
N ALA A 277 -10.58 12.24 -18.53
CA ALA A 277 -9.18 11.79 -18.56
C ALA A 277 -8.77 11.24 -17.19
N SER A 278 -9.16 11.92 -16.11
CA SER A 278 -8.90 11.45 -14.75
C SER A 278 -9.50 10.06 -14.52
N ALA A 279 -10.72 9.83 -14.97
CA ALA A 279 -11.41 8.54 -14.78
C ALA A 279 -10.71 7.38 -15.50
N THR A 280 -9.99 7.65 -16.61
CA THR A 280 -9.44 6.60 -17.48
C THR A 280 -7.92 6.48 -17.46
N THR A 281 -7.20 7.51 -17.00
CA THR A 281 -5.73 7.46 -16.92
C THR A 281 -5.32 6.46 -15.84
N ASP A 282 -4.39 5.56 -16.16
CA ASP A 282 -3.86 4.59 -15.19
C ASP A 282 -3.12 5.35 -14.09
N PHE A 283 -3.27 4.90 -12.84
CA PHE A 283 -2.66 5.56 -11.69
C PHE A 283 -1.13 5.61 -11.78
N ARG A 284 -0.53 4.64 -12.45
CA ARG A 284 0.93 4.57 -12.64
C ARG A 284 1.42 5.63 -13.63
N ASP A 285 0.58 5.98 -14.60
CA ASP A 285 0.91 6.96 -15.64
C ASP A 285 0.55 8.39 -15.23
N SER A 286 -0.38 8.55 -14.29
CA SER A 286 -0.94 9.87 -13.96
C SER A 286 0.08 10.88 -13.42
N PRO A 287 1.16 10.49 -12.69
CA PRO A 287 2.15 11.48 -12.25
C PRO A 287 3.09 11.99 -13.37
N ALA A 288 3.07 11.39 -14.55
CA ALA A 288 4.01 11.74 -15.64
C ALA A 288 4.02 13.24 -15.97
N GLY A 289 2.86 13.90 -15.83
CA GLY A 289 2.73 15.34 -16.10
C GLY A 289 3.61 16.23 -15.22
N LEU A 290 4.00 15.77 -14.02
CA LEU A 290 4.90 16.50 -13.13
C LEU A 290 6.28 16.68 -13.77
N PHE A 291 6.69 15.74 -14.62
CA PHE A 291 8.04 15.62 -15.18
C PHE A 291 8.14 16.13 -16.62
N GLN A 292 7.06 16.72 -17.14
CA GLN A 292 7.06 17.35 -18.45
C GLN A 292 7.58 18.79 -18.35
N PHE A 293 8.03 19.36 -19.48
CA PHE A 293 8.46 20.75 -19.53
C PHE A 293 7.85 21.43 -20.76
N PRO A 294 6.95 22.41 -20.58
CA PRO A 294 6.36 22.82 -19.29
C PRO A 294 5.54 21.69 -18.65
N PRO A 295 5.32 21.72 -17.34
CA PRO A 295 4.57 20.62 -16.71
C PRO A 295 3.11 20.59 -17.18
N ASP A 296 2.60 19.39 -17.37
CA ASP A 296 1.16 19.20 -17.70
C ASP A 296 0.28 19.42 -16.47
N CYS A 297 0.84 19.19 -15.28
CA CYS A 297 0.16 19.38 -13.99
C CYS A 297 1.23 19.54 -12.90
N TYR A 298 0.87 20.18 -11.80
CA TYR A 298 1.83 20.62 -10.78
C TYR A 298 1.87 19.74 -9.54
N MET A 299 0.77 19.06 -9.19
CA MET A 299 0.63 18.29 -7.94
C MET A 299 -0.05 16.96 -8.21
N HIS A 300 0.32 15.93 -7.41
CA HIS A 300 -0.22 14.57 -7.55
C HIS A 300 -0.42 13.97 -6.17
N LYS A 301 -1.68 13.80 -5.73
CA LYS A 301 -1.97 13.14 -4.46
C LYS A 301 -1.93 11.62 -4.66
N GLN A 302 -1.00 10.96 -4.00
CA GLN A 302 -0.85 9.51 -4.12
C GLN A 302 0.01 8.97 -2.98
N ALA A 303 -0.10 7.67 -2.75
CA ALA A 303 0.56 6.94 -1.69
C ALA A 303 2.09 6.89 -1.84
N SER A 304 2.74 6.48 -0.76
CA SER A 304 4.20 6.40 -0.64
C SER A 304 4.88 5.52 -1.67
N PHE A 305 4.17 4.60 -2.32
CA PHE A 305 4.76 3.72 -3.34
C PHE A 305 4.93 4.40 -4.72
N ILE A 306 4.28 5.55 -4.97
CA ILE A 306 4.19 6.09 -6.34
C ILE A 306 5.54 6.44 -6.98
N PRO A 307 6.60 6.80 -6.22
CA PRO A 307 7.90 7.02 -6.86
C PRO A 307 8.44 5.84 -7.66
N THR A 308 7.95 4.62 -7.39
CA THR A 308 8.26 3.43 -8.18
C THR A 308 7.98 3.64 -9.68
N PHE A 309 6.99 4.50 -9.99
CA PHE A 309 6.51 4.73 -11.36
C PHE A 309 6.98 6.07 -11.94
N PHE A 310 7.85 6.79 -11.23
CA PHE A 310 8.43 8.04 -11.72
C PHE A 310 9.50 7.72 -12.77
N PRO A 311 9.88 8.69 -13.63
CA PRO A 311 10.92 8.42 -14.64
C PRO A 311 12.22 7.90 -14.03
N ASP A 312 12.84 6.94 -14.70
CA ASP A 312 14.10 6.33 -14.24
C ASP A 312 15.15 7.43 -14.00
N GLY A 313 15.81 7.32 -12.86
CA GLY A 313 16.87 8.26 -12.48
C GLY A 313 16.37 9.53 -11.80
N SER A 314 15.08 9.68 -11.57
CA SER A 314 14.55 10.83 -10.80
C SER A 314 15.10 10.81 -9.38
N GLU A 315 15.51 11.98 -8.88
CA GLU A 315 16.12 12.14 -7.55
C GLU A 315 15.18 12.90 -6.60
N TYR A 316 14.96 12.31 -5.42
CA TYR A 316 14.20 12.96 -4.33
C TYR A 316 14.90 14.23 -3.89
N GLY A 317 14.11 15.29 -3.67
CA GLY A 317 14.62 16.60 -3.27
C GLY A 317 15.17 17.42 -4.45
N VAL A 318 15.21 16.84 -5.65
CA VAL A 318 15.69 17.51 -6.88
C VAL A 318 14.58 17.47 -7.93
N ASP A 319 14.27 16.29 -8.43
CA ASP A 319 13.24 16.14 -9.49
C ASP A 319 11.83 16.04 -8.92
N TYR A 320 11.71 15.50 -7.70
CA TYR A 320 10.43 15.38 -7.00
C TYR A 320 10.63 15.49 -5.49
N ASP A 321 9.56 15.88 -4.81
CA ASP A 321 9.47 15.95 -3.36
C ASP A 321 8.00 15.77 -3.00
N PHE A 322 7.69 15.77 -1.72
CA PHE A 322 6.31 15.63 -1.27
C PHE A 322 6.04 16.57 -0.10
N PHE A 323 4.77 16.85 0.13
CA PHE A 323 4.33 17.49 1.36
C PHE A 323 3.11 16.74 1.89
N TYR A 324 2.86 16.91 3.18
CA TYR A 324 1.71 16.32 3.86
C TYR A 324 0.43 16.90 3.25
N PHE A 325 -0.56 16.03 2.93
CA PHE A 325 -1.90 16.47 2.48
C PHE A 325 -2.53 17.22 3.65
N PRO A 326 -2.69 18.55 3.56
CA PRO A 326 -2.87 19.35 4.77
C PRO A 326 -4.27 19.27 5.36
N SER A 327 -4.36 19.60 6.65
CA SER A 327 -5.62 19.70 7.37
C SER A 327 -6.27 21.08 7.14
N PHE A 328 -7.58 21.17 7.37
CA PHE A 328 -8.27 22.45 7.41
C PHE A 328 -7.94 23.15 8.72
N ASP A 329 -7.42 24.37 8.65
CA ASP A 329 -7.15 25.18 9.85
C ASP A 329 -8.43 25.42 10.65
N GLU A 330 -9.55 25.67 9.97
CA GLU A 330 -10.82 25.98 10.62
C GLU A 330 -11.43 24.79 11.39
N LYS A 331 -11.01 23.54 11.07
CA LYS A 331 -11.58 22.33 11.70
C LYS A 331 -10.85 21.92 12.99
N ASP A 332 -9.58 22.30 13.14
CA ASP A 332 -8.77 22.01 14.34
C ASP A 332 -8.74 20.51 14.70
N LEU A 333 -8.55 19.66 13.68
CA LEU A 333 -8.51 18.18 13.83
C LEU A 333 -7.09 17.61 13.89
N GLY A 334 -6.07 18.46 14.01
CA GLY A 334 -4.67 18.04 14.01
C GLY A 334 -4.22 17.59 12.62
N ASP A 335 -3.25 16.70 12.58
CA ASP A 335 -2.65 16.21 11.34
C ASP A 335 -2.84 14.69 11.22
N PRO A 336 -4.04 14.24 10.87
CA PRO A 336 -4.29 12.79 10.74
C PRO A 336 -3.54 12.20 9.54
N VAL A 337 -3.12 10.95 9.68
CA VAL A 337 -2.44 10.20 8.62
C VAL A 337 -3.32 9.01 8.21
N MET A 338 -3.58 8.92 6.92
CA MET A 338 -4.23 7.75 6.34
C MET A 338 -3.17 6.85 5.72
N GLY A 339 -3.30 5.56 5.90
CA GLY A 339 -2.40 4.59 5.33
C GLY A 339 -3.10 3.33 4.88
N ALA A 340 -2.32 2.43 4.32
CA ALA A 340 -2.81 1.14 3.86
C ALA A 340 -1.69 0.10 4.05
N GLY A 341 -1.96 -1.13 3.66
CA GLY A 341 -0.95 -2.16 3.70
C GLY A 341 -1.46 -3.42 3.03
N THR A 342 -0.54 -4.25 2.63
CA THR A 342 -0.87 -5.54 2.03
C THR A 342 -0.53 -6.64 3.01
N GLN A 343 -1.44 -7.59 3.13
CA GLN A 343 -1.29 -8.73 4.02
C GLN A 343 -1.23 -10.03 3.24
N PHE A 344 -0.28 -10.87 3.62
CA PHE A 344 -0.20 -12.24 3.09
C PHE A 344 -1.12 -13.13 3.91
N ALA A 345 -1.99 -13.87 3.25
CA ALA A 345 -2.85 -14.86 3.90
C ALA A 345 -2.68 -16.20 3.21
N ILE A 346 -2.74 -17.27 4.00
CA ILE A 346 -2.58 -18.64 3.51
C ILE A 346 -3.94 -19.14 3.02
N THR A 347 -4.04 -19.42 1.72
CA THR A 347 -5.26 -19.91 1.08
C THR A 347 -5.21 -21.41 0.80
N ASN A 348 -4.01 -21.99 0.71
CA ASN A 348 -3.82 -23.44 0.58
C ASN A 348 -2.59 -23.81 1.40
N ASP A 349 -2.81 -24.30 2.59
CA ASP A 349 -1.79 -24.49 3.63
C ASP A 349 -0.72 -25.49 3.23
N SER A 350 0.54 -25.17 3.54
CA SER A 350 1.70 -26.04 3.36
C SER A 350 2.82 -25.57 4.29
N ASP A 351 3.82 -26.45 4.50
CA ASP A 351 4.98 -26.10 5.33
C ASP A 351 5.74 -24.92 4.73
N ALA A 352 5.89 -24.87 3.40
CA ALA A 352 6.56 -23.75 2.72
C ALA A 352 5.74 -22.44 2.84
N ALA A 353 4.40 -22.52 2.81
CA ALA A 353 3.56 -21.32 2.99
C ALA A 353 3.75 -20.75 4.40
N ARG A 354 3.75 -21.60 5.41
CA ARG A 354 4.02 -21.16 6.79
C ARG A 354 5.47 -20.67 6.94
N GLY A 355 6.40 -21.29 6.24
CA GLY A 355 7.80 -20.89 6.17
C GLY A 355 7.95 -19.46 5.61
N LEU A 356 7.17 -19.11 4.61
CA LEU A 356 7.23 -17.75 4.07
C LEU A 356 6.75 -16.71 5.11
N ILE A 357 5.72 -17.02 5.83
CA ILE A 357 5.30 -16.17 6.97
C ILE A 357 6.43 -16.06 8.02
N UNK A 358 7.16 -17.04 8.27
CA UNK A 358 8.19 -17.07 9.05
C UNK A 358 9.26 -16.33 8.59
N PHE A 359 9.54 -16.27 7.20
CA PHE A 359 10.57 -15.45 6.58
C PHE A 359 10.30 -13.95 6.77
N PHE A 360 9.04 -13.55 6.62
CA PHE A 360 8.66 -12.15 6.82
C PHE A 360 8.87 -11.64 8.25
N LYS A 361 9.15 -12.52 9.21
CA LYS A 361 9.50 -12.09 10.57
C LYS A 361 10.98 -11.68 10.67
N THR A 362 11.75 -11.85 9.60
CA THR A 362 13.20 -11.52 9.62
C THR A 362 13.43 -10.12 9.06
N PRO A 363 14.34 -9.33 9.67
CA PRO A 363 14.67 -8.01 9.11
C PRO A 363 15.12 -8.05 7.65
N ILE A 364 15.89 -9.07 7.24
CA ILE A 364 16.40 -9.15 5.86
C ILE A 364 15.26 -9.17 4.83
N ALA A 365 14.13 -9.82 5.14
CA ALA A 365 12.99 -9.89 4.23
C ALA A 365 12.41 -8.51 3.91
N HIS A 366 12.49 -7.58 4.86
CA HIS A 366 12.05 -6.20 4.69
C HIS A 366 13.14 -5.35 4.01
N GLU A 367 14.37 -5.48 4.49
CA GLU A 367 15.51 -4.68 4.01
C GLU A 367 15.78 -4.86 2.53
N VAL A 368 15.55 -6.05 1.97
CA VAL A 368 15.70 -6.31 0.54
C VAL A 368 14.70 -5.49 -0.27
N TRP A 369 13.46 -5.32 0.21
CA TRP A 369 12.51 -4.47 -0.50
C TRP A 369 12.78 -2.99 -0.20
N MET A 370 13.16 -2.64 1.04
CA MET A 370 13.52 -1.25 1.41
C MET A 370 14.63 -0.70 0.50
N ALA A 371 15.55 -1.56 0.06
CA ALA A 371 16.63 -1.18 -0.86
C ALA A 371 16.15 -0.95 -2.29
N GLN A 372 14.90 -1.27 -2.59
CA GLN A 372 14.30 -1.05 -3.90
C GLN A 372 13.48 0.24 -3.87
N SER A 373 12.17 0.18 -4.07
CA SER A 373 11.31 1.37 -4.05
C SER A 373 9.92 1.01 -3.55
N GLY A 374 9.19 2.01 -3.06
CA GLY A 374 7.77 1.89 -2.75
C GLY A 374 7.43 0.98 -1.59
N PHE A 375 8.33 0.80 -0.62
CA PHE A 375 8.12 -0.12 0.51
C PHE A 375 8.32 0.62 1.83
N LEU A 376 7.36 0.49 2.72
CA LEU A 376 7.47 0.93 4.11
C LEU A 376 7.11 -0.24 5.01
N THR A 377 7.58 -0.22 6.24
CA THR A 377 7.35 -1.30 7.20
C THR A 377 7.19 -0.79 8.63
N PRO A 378 6.27 -1.37 9.40
CA PRO A 378 6.22 -1.10 10.83
C PRO A 378 7.19 -1.99 11.63
N LEU A 379 7.95 -2.90 11.00
CA LEU A 379 8.87 -3.81 11.71
C LEU A 379 9.98 -3.03 12.38
N GLU A 380 10.08 -3.13 13.69
CA GLU A 380 11.21 -2.60 14.45
C GLU A 380 12.43 -3.51 14.24
N GLY A 381 13.61 -2.95 14.35
CA GLY A 381 14.83 -3.73 14.21
C GLY A 381 15.41 -3.84 12.81
N VAL A 382 14.71 -3.30 11.79
CA VAL A 382 15.28 -3.15 10.44
C VAL A 382 16.32 -2.03 10.44
N ASN A 383 17.30 -2.11 9.56
CA ASN A 383 18.26 -1.03 9.38
C ASN A 383 17.70 0.01 8.40
N LEU A 384 17.29 1.17 8.91
CA LEU A 384 16.70 2.24 8.10
C LEU A 384 17.67 2.77 7.04
N ASP A 385 18.96 2.57 7.19
CA ASP A 385 19.96 2.99 6.19
C ASP A 385 19.89 2.14 4.91
N THR A 386 19.12 1.04 4.91
CA THR A 386 18.91 0.23 3.71
C THR A 386 17.87 0.84 2.76
N PHE A 387 17.06 1.82 3.20
CA PHE A 387 16.12 2.49 2.30
C PHE A 387 16.86 3.08 1.10
N SER A 388 16.27 2.91 -0.09
CA SER A 388 16.86 3.36 -1.36
C SER A 388 16.97 4.88 -1.47
N SER A 389 16.20 5.62 -0.67
CA SER A 389 16.24 7.08 -0.66
C SER A 389 15.82 7.64 0.69
N ASP A 390 16.23 8.88 0.94
CA ASP A 390 15.83 9.63 2.15
C ASP A 390 14.32 9.88 2.18
N ALA A 391 13.65 9.89 1.00
CA ALA A 391 12.20 10.04 0.93
C ALA A 391 11.48 8.89 1.66
N PHE A 392 11.87 7.65 1.35
CA PHE A 392 11.22 6.49 1.97
C PHE A 392 11.52 6.42 3.46
N ARG A 393 12.76 6.79 3.86
CA ARG A 393 13.09 6.91 5.28
C ARG A 393 12.15 7.91 5.97
N ALA A 394 11.99 9.10 5.41
CA ALA A 394 11.14 10.16 5.97
C ALA A 394 9.67 9.72 6.03
N MET A 395 9.17 9.04 5.01
CA MET A 395 7.80 8.52 5.01
C MET A 395 7.61 7.42 6.04
N ASN A 396 8.63 6.58 6.24
CA ASN A 396 8.56 5.54 7.27
C ASN A 396 8.53 6.17 8.67
N GLU A 397 9.25 7.26 8.88
CA GLU A 397 9.21 8.01 10.14
C GLU A 397 7.81 8.59 10.40
N ILE A 398 7.12 9.10 9.36
CA ILE A 398 5.72 9.56 9.47
C ILE A 398 4.85 8.41 9.98
N LEU A 399 5.02 7.21 9.41
CA LEU A 399 4.27 6.02 9.81
C LEU A 399 4.51 5.65 11.29
N LEU A 400 5.77 5.74 11.74
CA LEU A 400 6.13 5.38 13.11
C LEU A 400 5.67 6.44 14.13
N ASP A 401 5.57 7.71 13.72
CA ASP A 401 5.29 8.84 14.61
C ASP A 401 3.82 9.31 14.59
N ALA A 402 2.97 8.77 13.70
CA ALA A 402 1.57 9.22 13.56
C ALA A 402 0.81 9.10 14.88
N THR A 403 0.20 10.19 15.33
CA THR A 403 -0.63 10.21 16.56
C THR A 403 -2.07 9.82 16.26
N THR A 404 -2.56 10.14 15.07
CA THR A 404 -3.85 9.67 14.55
C THR A 404 -3.56 8.97 13.22
N PHE A 405 -3.72 7.66 13.22
CA PHE A 405 -3.54 6.85 12.02
C PHE A 405 -4.83 6.09 11.78
N ARG A 406 -5.33 6.13 10.54
CA ARG A 406 -6.46 5.29 10.13
C ARG A 406 -6.11 4.55 8.85
N PHE A 407 -6.49 3.29 8.84
CA PHE A 407 -6.37 2.48 7.63
C PHE A 407 -7.40 2.97 6.60
N ASP A 408 -7.05 2.88 5.34
CA ASP A 408 -7.89 3.12 4.17
C ASP A 408 -9.28 2.50 4.40
N ALA A 409 -10.34 3.31 4.42
CA ALA A 409 -11.69 2.85 4.81
C ALA A 409 -12.24 1.81 3.84
N SER A 410 -12.07 2.03 2.53
CA SER A 410 -12.60 1.11 1.51
C SER A 410 -11.95 -0.27 1.64
N ASP A 411 -10.69 -0.33 2.07
CA ASP A 411 -9.97 -1.59 2.24
C ASP A 411 -10.45 -2.38 3.46
N VAL A 412 -11.03 -1.71 4.45
CA VAL A 412 -11.55 -2.33 5.67
C VAL A 412 -13.05 -2.68 5.56
N MET A 413 -13.79 -1.96 4.72
CA MET A 413 -15.20 -2.25 4.44
C MET A 413 -15.37 -3.66 3.85
N PRO A 414 -16.57 -4.26 3.93
CA PRO A 414 -16.82 -5.52 3.19
C PRO A 414 -16.41 -5.37 1.73
N GLY A 415 -15.76 -6.39 1.17
CA GLY A 415 -15.18 -6.31 -0.19
C GLY A 415 -16.15 -5.85 -1.25
N GLU A 416 -17.41 -6.28 -1.18
CA GLU A 416 -18.47 -5.89 -2.14
C GLU A 416 -18.75 -4.39 -2.10
N ILE A 417 -18.53 -3.74 -0.95
CA ILE A 417 -18.73 -2.29 -0.80
C ILE A 417 -17.41 -1.56 -1.09
N GLY A 418 -16.36 -1.81 -0.31
CA GLY A 418 -15.10 -1.07 -0.42
C GLY A 418 -14.42 -1.25 -1.77
N ALA A 419 -14.18 -2.50 -2.16
CA ALA A 419 -13.51 -2.84 -3.42
C ALA A 419 -14.49 -3.02 -4.58
N GLY A 420 -15.75 -2.73 -4.38
CA GLY A 420 -16.80 -2.84 -5.40
C GLY A 420 -17.55 -1.54 -5.59
N ALA A 421 -18.64 -1.37 -4.83
CA ALA A 421 -19.57 -0.25 -5.03
C ALA A 421 -18.92 1.12 -4.83
N PHE A 422 -18.01 1.25 -3.86
CA PHE A 422 -17.34 2.53 -3.59
C PHE A 422 -16.39 2.89 -4.75
N TRP A 423 -15.56 1.95 -5.20
CA TRP A 423 -14.67 2.21 -6.34
C TRP A 423 -15.47 2.66 -7.58
N THR A 424 -16.47 1.88 -7.97
CA THR A 424 -17.25 2.19 -9.18
C THR A 424 -18.07 3.47 -9.01
N GLY A 425 -18.60 3.70 -7.81
CA GLY A 425 -19.35 4.91 -7.49
C GLY A 425 -18.49 6.17 -7.64
N MET A 426 -17.21 6.11 -7.24
CA MET A 426 -16.33 7.29 -7.37
C MET A 426 -15.94 7.56 -8.83
N VAL A 427 -15.82 6.52 -9.66
CA VAL A 427 -15.63 6.71 -11.12
C VAL A 427 -16.86 7.38 -11.73
N ASP A 428 -18.06 6.90 -11.38
CA ASP A 428 -19.31 7.50 -11.86
C ASP A 428 -19.43 8.96 -11.41
N PHE A 429 -19.14 9.24 -10.14
CA PHE A 429 -19.16 10.61 -9.62
C PHE A 429 -18.18 11.51 -10.39
N THR A 430 -16.97 11.03 -10.64
CA THR A 430 -15.92 11.82 -11.31
C THR A 430 -16.40 12.32 -12.68
N THR A 431 -17.08 11.48 -13.45
CA THR A 431 -17.47 11.83 -14.83
C THR A 431 -18.82 12.54 -14.90
N GLN A 432 -19.81 12.15 -14.12
CA GLN A 432 -21.17 12.68 -14.32
C GLN A 432 -22.08 12.57 -13.09
N GLY A 433 -21.62 11.90 -12.04
CA GLY A 433 -22.49 11.57 -10.92
C GLY A 433 -22.85 12.76 -10.03
N ASP A 434 -23.99 12.65 -9.37
CA ASP A 434 -24.38 13.51 -8.26
C ASP A 434 -23.92 12.83 -6.98
N ALA A 435 -23.27 13.57 -6.07
CA ALA A 435 -22.68 12.98 -4.87
C ALA A 435 -23.70 12.24 -4.00
N GLN A 436 -24.88 12.84 -3.78
CA GLN A 436 -25.92 12.21 -2.98
C GLN A 436 -26.45 10.94 -3.66
N ALA A 437 -26.69 11.01 -4.97
CA ALA A 437 -27.21 9.85 -5.71
C ALA A 437 -26.22 8.68 -5.71
N VAL A 438 -24.94 8.97 -5.88
CA VAL A 438 -23.88 7.94 -5.82
C VAL A 438 -23.81 7.33 -4.41
N ALA A 439 -23.82 8.18 -3.38
CA ALA A 439 -23.79 7.72 -1.98
C ALA A 439 -25.04 6.88 -1.65
N ASP A 440 -26.22 7.28 -2.13
CA ASP A 440 -27.46 6.51 -1.95
C ASP A 440 -27.34 5.12 -2.58
N ALA A 441 -26.79 5.03 -3.79
CA ALA A 441 -26.62 3.75 -4.48
C ALA A 441 -25.66 2.81 -3.72
N ILE A 442 -24.59 3.36 -3.15
CA ILE A 442 -23.65 2.58 -2.34
C ILE A 442 -24.34 2.09 -1.05
N GLN A 443 -25.11 2.96 -0.39
CA GLN A 443 -25.84 2.57 0.83
C GLN A 443 -26.89 1.50 0.53
N ASP A 444 -27.64 1.64 -0.58
CA ASP A 444 -28.60 0.62 -1.00
C ASP A 444 -27.93 -0.74 -1.20
N ARG A 445 -26.71 -0.75 -1.77
CA ARG A 445 -25.95 -1.99 -1.96
C ARG A 445 -25.56 -2.58 -0.61
N TRP A 446 -25.11 -1.74 0.34
CA TRP A 446 -24.74 -2.18 1.67
C TRP A 446 -25.96 -2.79 2.40
N ASP A 447 -27.10 -2.12 2.31
CA ASP A 447 -28.33 -2.59 2.95
C ASP A 447 -28.81 -3.95 2.37
N ALA A 448 -28.55 -4.18 1.07
CA ALA A 448 -28.91 -5.43 0.40
C ALA A 448 -28.08 -6.64 0.87
N MET A 449 -26.94 -6.40 1.55
CA MET A 449 -26.09 -7.46 2.09
C MET A 449 -26.56 -8.00 3.44
N ARG A 450 -27.52 -7.32 4.12
CA ARG A 450 -28.00 -7.65 5.48
C ARG A 450 -29.12 -8.68 5.49
#